data_86b06a6e3c3aab70d81cbf4acc59fca3
#
_entry.id   86b06a6e3c3aab70d81cbf4acc59fca3
#
_cell.length_a   1.000
_cell.length_b   1.000
_cell.length_c   1.000
_cell.angle_alpha   90.00
_cell.angle_beta   90.00
_cell.angle_gamma   90.00
#
_symmetry.space_group_name_H-M   'P 1'
#
loop_
_entity.id
_entity.type
_entity.pdbx_description
1 polymer ?
#
loop_
_entity_poly.entity_id
_entity_poly.type
_entity_poly.pdbx_seq_one_letter_code
_entity_poly.pdbx_strand_id
1 'polypeptide(L)'
;MASLSPALYHGLDHLGAIAPGYQADVLLLPDLVSFVPDVVLSAGAPVEEIPHVQVPEWVKRTMRLDLVTSDGFRVPWRGGQARVIGLIPGEIVTASLVDELGLEDGYAVADPARDLAKVAVLERHLGTGRIGLGFVRGFGIQRGAFGATLSHDAHNVVVVGVDDDAMVLVVERLRELGGGIVVADEDDVRAELPLPVAGLLSDRPLGEVLDASRGINGAAQALGVTFPAPFQMLAFLALSVIPSLKITDRGLLDVDRCELVPLTLDEFVELQPSRPATPVSATHA
;
A
#
# COMPACT_ATOMS: atom_id res chain seq x y z
N MET A 1 1.65 29.71 16.07
CA MET A 1 0.78 28.51 16.22
C MET A 1 1.49 27.21 15.82
N ALA A 2 2.40 27.19 14.84
CA ALA A 2 3.03 25.95 14.36
C ALA A 2 4.20 25.43 15.21
N SER A 3 4.71 26.17 16.16
CA SER A 3 5.89 25.81 16.96
C SER A 3 5.64 25.89 18.46
N LEU A 4 5.57 27.08 19.02
CA LEU A 4 5.47 27.26 20.48
C LEU A 4 4.17 26.69 21.08
N SER A 5 3.02 26.93 20.45
CA SER A 5 1.74 26.46 21.00
C SER A 5 1.62 24.93 21.09
N PRO A 6 1.99 24.14 20.07
CA PRO A 6 2.06 22.69 20.20
C PRO A 6 3.07 22.23 21.27
N ALA A 7 4.26 22.85 21.33
CA ALA A 7 5.25 22.50 22.32
C ALA A 7 4.73 22.67 23.75
N LEU A 8 4.13 23.81 24.04
CA LEU A 8 3.51 24.08 25.35
C LEU A 8 2.37 23.11 25.67
N TYR A 9 1.52 22.81 24.69
CA TYR A 9 0.41 21.85 24.86
C TYR A 9 0.89 20.45 25.25
N HIS A 10 2.04 20.03 24.70
CA HIS A 10 2.63 18.71 24.99
C HIS A 10 3.67 18.73 26.12
N GLY A 11 3.84 19.85 26.84
CA GLY A 11 4.81 19.97 27.95
C GLY A 11 6.26 19.95 27.49
N LEU A 12 6.56 20.38 26.26
CA LEU A 12 7.89 20.45 25.68
C LEU A 12 8.47 21.88 25.92
N ASP A 13 8.72 22.23 27.15
CA ASP A 13 9.00 23.62 27.60
C ASP A 13 10.30 24.21 27.04
N HIS A 14 11.15 23.37 26.45
CA HIS A 14 12.43 23.74 25.83
C HIS A 14 12.40 23.84 24.31
N LEU A 15 11.22 23.67 23.68
CA LEU A 15 11.04 23.69 22.22
C LEU A 15 10.09 24.80 21.77
N GLY A 16 10.22 25.19 20.50
CA GLY A 16 9.22 25.99 19.78
C GLY A 16 9.40 27.49 19.85
N ALA A 17 10.47 27.99 20.46
CA ALA A 17 10.83 29.42 20.48
C ALA A 17 12.33 29.64 20.25
N ILE A 18 12.67 30.83 19.75
CA ILE A 18 14.06 31.30 19.65
C ILE A 18 14.34 32.18 20.86
N ALA A 19 14.82 31.56 21.94
CA ALA A 19 15.12 32.25 23.19
C ALA A 19 16.19 31.51 23.99
N PRO A 20 16.88 32.16 24.92
CA PRO A 20 17.82 31.51 25.82
C PRO A 20 17.16 30.35 26.57
N GLY A 21 17.81 29.17 26.60
CA GLY A 21 17.30 27.95 27.24
C GLY A 21 16.41 27.08 26.34
N TYR A 22 16.08 27.55 25.13
CA TYR A 22 15.38 26.74 24.15
C TYR A 22 16.36 25.99 23.24
N GLN A 23 15.95 24.82 22.79
CA GLN A 23 16.71 24.03 21.81
C GLN A 23 16.71 24.77 20.45
N ALA A 24 17.87 24.83 19.83
CA ALA A 24 18.03 25.54 18.57
C ALA A 24 17.64 24.66 17.36
N ASP A 25 16.34 24.37 17.21
CA ASP A 25 15.73 23.82 16.02
C ASP A 25 15.23 25.01 15.17
N VAL A 26 16.03 25.44 14.19
CA VAL A 26 15.88 26.73 13.51
C VAL A 26 15.98 26.58 12.01
N LEU A 27 15.11 27.27 11.29
CA LEU A 27 15.19 27.46 9.84
C LEU A 27 15.71 28.86 9.55
N LEU A 28 16.78 28.97 8.77
CA LEU A 28 17.24 30.24 8.20
C LEU A 28 16.71 30.36 6.78
N LEU A 29 15.77 31.28 6.58
CA LEU A 29 15.09 31.51 5.30
C LEU A 29 15.64 32.77 4.63
N PRO A 30 15.93 32.75 3.32
CA PRO A 30 16.32 33.95 2.56
C PRO A 30 15.15 34.94 2.42
N ASP A 31 13.92 34.41 2.40
CA ASP A 31 12.68 35.19 2.31
C ASP A 31 11.51 34.44 2.94
N LEU A 32 10.36 35.12 3.10
CA LEU A 32 9.13 34.56 3.65
C LEU A 32 8.11 34.14 2.56
N VAL A 33 8.50 34.12 1.30
CA VAL A 33 7.62 33.77 0.16
C VAL A 33 7.90 32.36 -0.34
N SER A 34 9.18 32.06 -0.62
CA SER A 34 9.58 30.74 -1.13
C SER A 34 9.53 29.66 -0.07
N PHE A 35 9.76 30.01 1.19
CA PHE A 35 9.85 29.10 2.34
C PHE A 35 10.89 27.97 2.15
N VAL A 36 11.89 28.19 1.29
CA VAL A 36 13.02 27.26 1.09
C VAL A 36 14.14 27.70 2.02
N PRO A 37 14.52 26.91 3.04
CA PRO A 37 15.58 27.29 3.96
C PRO A 37 16.95 27.19 3.32
N ASP A 38 17.82 28.19 3.57
CA ASP A 38 19.24 28.12 3.25
C ASP A 38 19.98 27.21 4.24
N VAL A 39 19.57 27.23 5.51
CA VAL A 39 20.16 26.41 6.56
C VAL A 39 19.05 25.87 7.47
N VAL A 40 19.17 24.60 7.81
CA VAL A 40 18.32 23.92 8.81
C VAL A 40 19.21 23.50 9.96
N LEU A 41 18.89 23.97 11.17
CA LEU A 41 19.55 23.56 12.39
C LEU A 41 18.67 22.64 13.21
N SER A 42 19.23 21.55 13.72
CA SER A 42 18.63 20.67 14.70
C SER A 42 19.53 20.56 15.91
N ALA A 43 19.00 20.90 17.07
CA ALA A 43 19.77 21.01 18.33
C ALA A 43 21.05 21.87 18.19
N GLY A 44 21.00 22.88 17.31
CA GLY A 44 22.12 23.81 17.07
C GLY A 44 23.15 23.35 16.04
N ALA A 45 23.05 22.14 15.49
CA ALA A 45 23.92 21.63 14.44
C ALA A 45 23.22 21.70 13.07
N PRO A 46 23.93 22.07 11.97
CA PRO A 46 23.40 21.91 10.63
C PRO A 46 22.99 20.47 10.36
N VAL A 47 21.82 20.25 9.73
CA VAL A 47 21.31 18.89 9.51
C VAL A 47 22.20 18.06 8.60
N GLU A 48 22.97 18.68 7.73
CA GLU A 48 23.96 18.04 6.86
C GLU A 48 25.11 17.42 7.65
N GLU A 49 25.38 17.89 8.87
CA GLU A 49 26.44 17.39 9.76
C GLU A 49 25.95 16.29 10.71
N ILE A 50 24.64 16.05 10.76
CA ILE A 50 24.04 15.02 11.62
C ILE A 50 24.32 13.64 11.02
N PRO A 51 25.01 12.74 11.74
CA PRO A 51 25.30 11.42 11.20
C PRO A 51 24.02 10.59 10.98
N HIS A 52 23.96 9.88 9.87
CA HIS A 52 22.87 8.94 9.62
C HIS A 52 22.83 7.86 10.68
N VAL A 53 21.66 7.67 11.29
CA VAL A 53 21.43 6.59 12.24
C VAL A 53 21.38 5.25 11.49
N GLN A 54 22.20 4.30 11.91
CA GLN A 54 22.16 2.94 11.37
C GLN A 54 20.87 2.25 11.83
N VAL A 55 20.06 1.84 10.87
CA VAL A 55 18.82 1.10 11.15
C VAL A 55 19.18 -0.36 11.47
N PRO A 56 18.76 -0.91 12.62
CA PRO A 56 19.04 -2.31 12.97
C PRO A 56 18.47 -3.31 11.94
N GLU A 57 19.25 -4.32 11.57
CA GLU A 57 18.84 -5.30 10.55
C GLU A 57 17.56 -6.08 10.89
N TRP A 58 17.27 -6.28 12.19
CA TRP A 58 16.07 -7.02 12.60
C TRP A 58 14.76 -6.31 12.22
N VAL A 59 14.73 -4.97 12.11
CA VAL A 59 13.53 -4.22 11.67
C VAL A 59 13.33 -4.29 10.16
N LYS A 60 14.33 -4.76 9.40
CA LYS A 60 14.24 -4.95 7.94
C LYS A 60 13.76 -6.35 7.54
N ARG A 61 13.59 -7.27 8.50
CA ARG A 61 13.19 -8.68 8.26
C ARG A 61 11.79 -8.96 8.75
N THR A 62 10.83 -8.17 8.31
CA THR A 62 9.44 -8.24 8.79
C THR A 62 8.47 -8.90 7.79
N MET A 63 8.94 -9.20 6.57
CA MET A 63 8.12 -9.85 5.54
C MET A 63 8.12 -11.36 5.73
N ARG A 64 6.96 -11.92 6.12
CA ARG A 64 6.70 -13.36 6.23
C ARG A 64 5.70 -13.76 5.16
N LEU A 65 6.10 -13.64 3.92
CA LEU A 65 5.28 -13.92 2.75
C LEU A 65 5.84 -15.13 2.01
N ASP A 66 5.00 -16.13 1.79
CA ASP A 66 5.33 -17.30 0.97
C ASP A 66 5.43 -16.91 -0.51
N LEU A 67 6.06 -17.77 -1.31
CA LEU A 67 6.08 -17.61 -2.76
C LEU A 67 4.65 -17.65 -3.31
N VAL A 68 4.33 -16.70 -4.16
CA VAL A 68 3.02 -16.57 -4.80
C VAL A 68 3.15 -16.95 -6.26
N THR A 69 2.15 -17.62 -6.80
CA THR A 69 2.04 -17.94 -8.23
C THR A 69 0.78 -17.30 -8.79
N SER A 70 0.67 -17.22 -10.12
CA SER A 70 -0.52 -16.68 -10.80
C SER A 70 -1.81 -17.39 -10.39
N ASP A 71 -1.74 -18.68 -10.03
CA ASP A 71 -2.89 -19.42 -9.50
C ASP A 71 -3.42 -18.82 -8.19
N GLY A 72 -2.57 -18.16 -7.40
CA GLY A 72 -2.97 -17.46 -6.17
C GLY A 72 -3.88 -16.25 -6.41
N PHE A 73 -3.89 -15.70 -7.63
CA PHE A 73 -4.73 -14.57 -8.03
C PHE A 73 -5.95 -14.99 -8.86
N ARG A 74 -6.11 -16.29 -9.14
CA ARG A 74 -7.27 -16.79 -9.88
C ARG A 74 -8.52 -16.79 -9.00
N VAL A 75 -9.59 -16.21 -9.52
CA VAL A 75 -10.91 -16.16 -8.87
C VAL A 75 -11.85 -17.09 -9.62
N PRO A 76 -12.19 -18.30 -9.09
CA PRO A 76 -13.15 -19.17 -9.73
C PRO A 76 -14.48 -18.44 -9.96
N TRP A 77 -14.99 -18.45 -11.21
CA TRP A 77 -16.16 -17.68 -11.58
C TRP A 77 -17.08 -18.49 -12.50
N ARG A 78 -18.38 -18.32 -12.32
CA ARG A 78 -19.40 -19.01 -13.13
C ARG A 78 -20.33 -18.03 -13.85
N GLY A 79 -19.97 -16.73 -13.84
CA GLY A 79 -20.83 -15.66 -14.31
C GLY A 79 -21.70 -15.08 -13.21
N GLY A 80 -22.54 -14.11 -13.57
CA GLY A 80 -23.41 -13.41 -12.64
C GLY A 80 -22.85 -12.05 -12.19
N GLN A 81 -23.50 -11.48 -11.19
CA GLN A 81 -23.14 -10.16 -10.67
C GLN A 81 -22.13 -10.27 -9.52
N ALA A 82 -21.14 -9.38 -9.54
CA ALA A 82 -20.09 -9.27 -8.52
C ALA A 82 -20.13 -7.93 -7.80
N ARG A 83 -19.66 -7.94 -6.55
CA ARG A 83 -19.32 -6.71 -5.82
C ARG A 83 -17.98 -6.19 -6.30
N VAL A 84 -17.94 -4.90 -6.65
CA VAL A 84 -16.75 -4.21 -7.13
C VAL A 84 -16.52 -2.96 -6.29
N ILE A 85 -15.29 -2.75 -5.85
CA ILE A 85 -14.90 -1.53 -5.13
C ILE A 85 -14.82 -0.39 -6.12
N GLY A 86 -15.63 0.66 -5.94
CA GLY A 86 -15.58 1.87 -6.76
C GLY A 86 -14.73 2.95 -6.11
N LEU A 87 -13.71 3.44 -6.80
CA LEU A 87 -12.91 4.57 -6.34
C LEU A 87 -13.62 5.88 -6.62
N ILE A 88 -13.49 6.83 -5.71
CA ILE A 88 -14.02 8.19 -5.83
C ILE A 88 -12.83 9.15 -5.83
N PRO A 89 -12.56 9.87 -6.94
CA PRO A 89 -11.42 10.80 -6.99
C PRO A 89 -11.51 11.87 -5.91
N GLY A 90 -10.40 12.05 -5.17
CA GLY A 90 -10.29 13.02 -4.08
C GLY A 90 -10.84 12.56 -2.74
N GLU A 91 -11.42 11.35 -2.66
CA GLU A 91 -12.01 10.81 -1.43
C GLU A 91 -11.24 9.55 -0.97
N ILE A 92 -11.26 9.27 0.33
CA ILE A 92 -10.78 8.01 0.91
C ILE A 92 -11.89 6.97 1.08
N VAL A 93 -13.14 7.41 0.99
CA VAL A 93 -14.31 6.53 0.91
C VAL A 93 -14.37 5.85 -0.46
N THR A 94 -15.01 4.70 -0.50
CA THR A 94 -15.23 3.93 -1.73
C THR A 94 -16.70 3.64 -1.91
N ALA A 95 -17.13 3.43 -3.14
CA ALA A 95 -18.47 2.96 -3.44
C ALA A 95 -18.53 1.42 -3.45
N SER A 96 -19.66 0.85 -3.08
CA SER A 96 -19.98 -0.54 -3.33
C SER A 96 -20.75 -0.62 -4.66
N LEU A 97 -20.06 -1.04 -5.72
CA LEU A 97 -20.63 -1.21 -7.04
C LEU A 97 -21.06 -2.66 -7.27
N VAL A 98 -21.96 -2.85 -8.22
CA VAL A 98 -22.36 -4.15 -8.74
C VAL A 98 -22.09 -4.19 -10.24
N ASP A 99 -21.39 -5.22 -10.69
CA ASP A 99 -21.01 -5.35 -12.11
C ASP A 99 -20.87 -6.82 -12.52
N GLU A 100 -20.86 -7.06 -13.82
CA GLU A 100 -20.52 -8.36 -14.41
C GLU A 100 -19.02 -8.43 -14.66
N LEU A 101 -18.39 -9.52 -14.23
CA LEU A 101 -16.96 -9.76 -14.47
C LEU A 101 -16.76 -10.49 -15.79
N GLY A 102 -15.62 -10.25 -16.46
CA GLY A 102 -15.15 -11.07 -17.56
C GLY A 102 -14.91 -12.51 -17.07
N LEU A 103 -15.13 -13.49 -17.98
CA LEU A 103 -14.97 -14.91 -17.69
C LEU A 103 -14.07 -15.54 -18.75
N GLU A 104 -12.93 -16.09 -18.31
CA GLU A 104 -12.01 -16.86 -19.15
C GLU A 104 -11.62 -18.14 -18.41
N ASP A 105 -11.69 -19.29 -19.06
CA ASP A 105 -11.32 -20.61 -18.55
C ASP A 105 -11.89 -20.96 -17.15
N GLY A 106 -13.07 -20.41 -16.83
CA GLY A 106 -13.73 -20.64 -15.54
C GLY A 106 -13.28 -19.70 -14.42
N TYR A 107 -12.54 -18.64 -14.74
CA TYR A 107 -12.05 -17.64 -13.79
C TYR A 107 -12.51 -16.22 -14.17
N ALA A 108 -12.74 -15.39 -13.16
CA ALA A 108 -13.00 -13.98 -13.37
C ALA A 108 -11.69 -13.27 -13.77
N VAL A 109 -11.78 -12.42 -14.79
CA VAL A 109 -10.63 -11.66 -15.32
C VAL A 109 -10.88 -10.17 -15.23
N ALA A 110 -9.79 -9.40 -15.19
CA ALA A 110 -9.82 -7.95 -15.30
C ALA A 110 -10.31 -7.52 -16.70
N ASP A 111 -10.88 -6.32 -16.80
CA ASP A 111 -11.33 -5.72 -18.06
C ASP A 111 -10.89 -4.25 -18.10
N PRO A 112 -9.67 -3.98 -18.63
CA PRO A 112 -9.14 -2.62 -18.72
C PRO A 112 -10.03 -1.67 -19.53
N ALA A 113 -10.75 -2.18 -20.54
CA ALA A 113 -11.64 -1.36 -21.35
C ALA A 113 -12.82 -0.79 -20.55
N ARG A 114 -13.19 -1.48 -19.47
CA ARG A 114 -14.24 -1.05 -18.51
C ARG A 114 -13.67 -0.47 -17.21
N ASP A 115 -12.36 -0.20 -17.18
CA ASP A 115 -11.62 0.24 -15.99
C ASP A 115 -11.83 -0.70 -14.79
N LEU A 116 -11.76 -2.00 -15.04
CA LEU A 116 -11.97 -3.02 -14.03
C LEU A 116 -10.67 -3.81 -13.83
N ALA A 117 -10.03 -3.62 -12.69
CA ALA A 117 -8.79 -4.29 -12.31
C ALA A 117 -9.04 -5.30 -11.19
N LYS A 118 -8.19 -6.32 -11.12
CA LYS A 118 -8.12 -7.24 -9.98
C LYS A 118 -7.39 -6.55 -8.82
N VAL A 119 -7.81 -6.80 -7.59
CA VAL A 119 -7.14 -6.36 -6.37
C VAL A 119 -6.94 -7.55 -5.43
N ALA A 120 -5.77 -7.64 -4.83
CA ALA A 120 -5.45 -8.66 -3.83
C ALA A 120 -4.81 -8.05 -2.59
N VAL A 121 -5.12 -8.64 -1.43
CA VAL A 121 -4.47 -8.33 -0.15
C VAL A 121 -3.86 -9.60 0.41
N LEU A 122 -2.53 -9.58 0.60
CA LEU A 122 -1.76 -10.73 1.06
C LEU A 122 -1.25 -10.49 2.49
N GLU A 123 -1.54 -11.43 3.39
CA GLU A 123 -1.06 -11.39 4.76
C GLU A 123 0.46 -11.60 4.80
N ARG A 124 1.20 -10.68 5.46
CA ARG A 124 2.67 -10.68 5.47
C ARG A 124 3.33 -10.73 6.85
N HIS A 125 2.54 -10.80 7.92
CA HIS A 125 3.07 -10.69 9.29
C HIS A 125 3.27 -12.05 9.96
N LEU A 126 2.35 -12.99 9.71
CA LEU A 126 2.30 -14.29 10.35
C LEU A 126 2.67 -15.45 9.42
N GLY A 127 2.76 -15.18 8.10
CA GLY A 127 3.02 -16.23 7.09
C GLY A 127 1.87 -17.23 7.00
N THR A 128 0.64 -16.74 7.03
CA THR A 128 -0.56 -17.60 6.97
C THR A 128 -0.91 -18.05 5.56
N GLY A 129 -0.30 -17.43 4.54
CA GLY A 129 -0.63 -17.67 3.14
C GLY A 129 -2.02 -17.16 2.73
N ARG A 130 -2.71 -16.36 3.57
CA ARG A 130 -4.02 -15.82 3.22
C ARG A 130 -3.90 -14.74 2.16
N ILE A 131 -4.78 -14.83 1.16
CA ILE A 131 -4.94 -13.87 0.06
C ILE A 131 -6.44 -13.57 -0.07
N GLY A 132 -6.82 -12.32 0.19
CA GLY A 132 -8.16 -11.83 -0.15
C GLY A 132 -8.17 -11.28 -1.56
N LEU A 133 -9.14 -11.69 -2.37
CA LEU A 133 -9.27 -11.31 -3.78
C LEU A 133 -10.57 -10.53 -4.02
N GLY A 134 -10.51 -9.57 -4.94
CA GLY A 134 -11.64 -8.76 -5.34
C GLY A 134 -11.37 -8.01 -6.64
N PHE A 135 -12.30 -7.11 -6.98
CA PHE A 135 -12.18 -6.25 -8.15
C PHE A 135 -12.40 -4.79 -7.75
N VAL A 136 -11.69 -3.90 -8.45
CA VAL A 136 -11.74 -2.46 -8.22
C VAL A 136 -11.89 -1.72 -9.55
N ARG A 137 -12.67 -0.64 -9.53
CA ARG A 137 -12.85 0.29 -10.65
C ARG A 137 -12.40 1.68 -10.26
N GLY A 138 -11.74 2.39 -11.16
CA GLY A 138 -11.41 3.79 -11.00
C GLY A 138 -9.91 4.11 -11.07
N PHE A 139 -9.02 3.13 -11.16
CA PHE A 139 -7.59 3.39 -11.33
C PHE A 139 -7.20 3.81 -12.74
N GLY A 140 -7.93 3.34 -13.76
CA GLY A 140 -7.60 3.55 -15.18
C GLY A 140 -6.49 2.68 -15.72
N ILE A 141 -5.97 1.72 -14.94
CA ILE A 141 -4.86 0.84 -15.35
C ILE A 141 -5.24 0.04 -16.60
N GLN A 142 -4.33 0.05 -17.61
CA GLN A 142 -4.55 -0.60 -18.90
C GLN A 142 -3.71 -1.86 -19.09
N ARG A 143 -2.57 -1.99 -18.39
CA ARG A 143 -1.67 -3.15 -18.43
C ARG A 143 -0.87 -3.25 -17.14
N GLY A 144 -0.27 -4.42 -16.89
CA GLY A 144 0.61 -4.65 -15.77
C GLY A 144 -0.06 -4.58 -14.40
N ALA A 145 0.73 -4.25 -13.37
CA ALA A 145 0.31 -4.20 -11.98
C ALA A 145 1.14 -3.20 -11.16
N PHE A 146 0.60 -2.78 -10.02
CA PHE A 146 1.34 -2.05 -8.99
C PHE A 146 0.86 -2.46 -7.59
N GLY A 147 1.76 -2.36 -6.61
CA GLY A 147 1.45 -2.75 -5.25
C GLY A 147 2.31 -2.07 -4.21
N ALA A 148 1.91 -2.18 -2.95
CA ALA A 148 2.59 -1.59 -1.82
C ALA A 148 2.40 -2.41 -0.55
N THR A 149 3.33 -2.22 0.40
CA THR A 149 3.21 -2.67 1.79
C THR A 149 2.66 -1.59 2.71
N LEU A 150 2.47 -0.37 2.21
CA LEU A 150 1.76 0.72 2.88
C LEU A 150 0.26 0.51 2.70
N SER A 151 -0.41 -0.03 3.71
CA SER A 151 -1.84 -0.38 3.67
C SER A 151 -2.46 -0.24 5.06
N HIS A 152 -3.20 0.83 5.25
CA HIS A 152 -3.83 1.11 6.56
C HIS A 152 -4.93 0.09 6.90
N ASP A 153 -5.04 -0.35 8.17
CA ASP A 153 -4.09 -0.19 9.27
C ASP A 153 -3.20 -1.43 9.41
N ALA A 154 -3.58 -2.55 8.76
CA ALA A 154 -2.93 -3.85 8.89
C ALA A 154 -1.55 -3.91 8.21
N HIS A 155 -1.25 -3.00 7.29
CA HIS A 155 -0.02 -2.97 6.51
C HIS A 155 0.34 -4.31 5.84
N ASN A 156 -0.67 -5.00 5.36
CA ASN A 156 -0.53 -6.15 4.48
C ASN A 156 -0.07 -5.72 3.08
N VAL A 157 0.39 -6.65 2.24
CA VAL A 157 0.65 -6.33 0.84
C VAL A 157 -0.67 -6.12 0.12
N VAL A 158 -0.81 -4.99 -0.57
CA VAL A 158 -1.93 -4.73 -1.49
C VAL A 158 -1.38 -4.59 -2.89
N VAL A 159 -1.96 -5.33 -3.84
CA VAL A 159 -1.59 -5.28 -5.25
C VAL A 159 -2.84 -5.11 -6.11
N VAL A 160 -2.74 -4.27 -7.14
CA VAL A 160 -3.77 -4.05 -8.16
C VAL A 160 -3.15 -4.29 -9.53
N GLY A 161 -3.85 -5.01 -10.38
CA GLY A 161 -3.35 -5.30 -11.73
C GLY A 161 -4.44 -5.81 -12.66
N VAL A 162 -4.09 -5.86 -13.94
CA VAL A 162 -4.90 -6.45 -15.00
C VAL A 162 -4.27 -7.72 -15.56
N ASP A 163 -3.08 -8.05 -15.08
CA ASP A 163 -2.29 -9.21 -15.45
C ASP A 163 -1.81 -9.94 -14.19
N ASP A 164 -2.10 -11.24 -14.07
CA ASP A 164 -1.80 -12.03 -12.88
C ASP A 164 -0.28 -12.27 -12.72
N ASP A 165 0.47 -12.40 -13.82
CA ASP A 165 1.93 -12.61 -13.77
C ASP A 165 2.64 -11.32 -13.34
N ALA A 166 2.19 -10.16 -13.82
CA ALA A 166 2.66 -8.87 -13.34
C ALA A 166 2.33 -8.65 -11.84
N MET A 167 1.15 -9.11 -11.37
CA MET A 167 0.82 -9.08 -9.94
C MET A 167 1.77 -9.96 -9.11
N VAL A 168 2.13 -11.15 -9.61
CA VAL A 168 3.16 -12.02 -8.98
C VAL A 168 4.49 -11.28 -8.90
N LEU A 169 4.95 -10.71 -10.00
CA LEU A 169 6.22 -9.98 -10.05
C LEU A 169 6.28 -8.83 -9.03
N VAL A 170 5.19 -8.05 -8.91
CA VAL A 170 5.07 -6.99 -7.90
C VAL A 170 5.22 -7.54 -6.48
N VAL A 171 4.50 -8.63 -6.17
CA VAL A 171 4.51 -9.21 -4.82
C VAL A 171 5.86 -9.83 -4.47
N GLU A 172 6.47 -10.57 -5.40
CA GLU A 172 7.80 -11.16 -5.20
C GLU A 172 8.86 -10.05 -5.03
N ARG A 173 8.78 -8.98 -5.82
CA ARG A 173 9.70 -7.87 -5.67
C ARG A 173 9.54 -7.15 -4.34
N LEU A 174 8.31 -6.92 -3.86
CA LEU A 174 8.04 -6.38 -2.53
C LEU A 174 8.63 -7.27 -1.43
N ARG A 175 8.53 -8.60 -1.59
CA ARG A 175 9.11 -9.58 -0.66
C ARG A 175 10.64 -9.48 -0.61
N GLU A 176 11.30 -9.40 -1.76
CA GLU A 176 12.76 -9.25 -1.87
C GLU A 176 13.27 -7.96 -1.24
N LEU A 177 12.55 -6.84 -1.46
CA LEU A 177 12.89 -5.52 -0.91
C LEU A 177 12.67 -5.43 0.61
N GLY A 178 11.95 -6.38 1.22
CA GLY A 178 11.50 -6.28 2.61
C GLY A 178 10.34 -5.31 2.80
N GLY A 179 9.69 -4.88 1.72
CA GLY A 179 8.59 -3.94 1.63
C GLY A 179 8.89 -2.74 0.76
N GLY A 180 7.85 -2.02 0.38
CA GLY A 180 7.99 -0.88 -0.52
C GLY A 180 6.76 -0.59 -1.35
N ILE A 181 7.01 0.08 -2.48
CA ILE A 181 6.07 0.28 -3.58
C ILE A 181 6.74 -0.23 -4.85
N VAL A 182 6.03 -0.99 -5.66
CA VAL A 182 6.54 -1.57 -6.91
C VAL A 182 5.50 -1.39 -8.02
N VAL A 183 5.99 -1.08 -9.22
CA VAL A 183 5.23 -1.02 -10.46
C VAL A 183 5.87 -1.97 -11.45
N ALA A 184 5.11 -2.88 -12.05
CA ALA A 184 5.59 -3.87 -13.02
C ALA A 184 4.67 -3.94 -14.24
N ASP A 185 5.25 -4.36 -15.37
CA ASP A 185 4.56 -4.54 -16.64
C ASP A 185 5.25 -5.67 -17.41
N GLU A 186 4.48 -6.65 -17.86
CA GLU A 186 5.01 -7.89 -18.42
C GLU A 186 5.98 -8.58 -17.43
N ASP A 187 7.20 -8.86 -17.84
CA ASP A 187 8.23 -9.54 -17.04
C ASP A 187 9.19 -8.56 -16.34
N ASP A 188 8.90 -7.23 -16.38
CA ASP A 188 9.83 -6.20 -15.93
C ASP A 188 9.28 -5.34 -14.79
N VAL A 189 10.11 -5.13 -13.75
CA VAL A 189 9.88 -4.07 -12.76
C VAL A 189 10.21 -2.72 -13.40
N ARG A 190 9.21 -1.86 -13.55
CA ARG A 190 9.34 -0.53 -14.18
C ARG A 190 9.84 0.54 -13.23
N ALA A 191 9.43 0.46 -11.98
CA ALA A 191 9.91 1.34 -10.91
C ALA A 191 9.65 0.72 -9.54
N GLU A 192 10.47 1.12 -8.56
CA GLU A 192 10.34 0.68 -7.18
C GLU A 192 10.76 1.76 -6.18
N LEU A 193 10.16 1.75 -5.01
CA LEU A 193 10.58 2.51 -3.84
C LEU A 193 10.74 1.54 -2.67
N PRO A 194 11.97 1.14 -2.32
CA PRO A 194 12.24 0.26 -1.19
C PRO A 194 11.90 0.92 0.14
N LEU A 195 11.16 0.21 0.98
CA LEU A 195 10.80 0.61 2.34
C LEU A 195 11.10 -0.54 3.31
N PRO A 196 12.38 -0.91 3.49
CA PRO A 196 12.76 -2.12 4.21
C PRO A 196 12.49 -2.05 5.71
N VAL A 197 12.41 -0.86 6.28
CA VAL A 197 12.19 -0.69 7.73
C VAL A 197 10.73 -0.98 8.05
N ALA A 198 10.49 -2.15 8.60
CA ALA A 198 9.16 -2.70 8.90
C ALA A 198 8.24 -2.83 7.67
N GLY A 199 8.76 -2.70 6.45
CA GLY A 199 7.98 -2.60 5.23
C GLY A 199 7.28 -1.27 5.04
N LEU A 200 7.68 -0.21 5.76
CA LEU A 200 6.94 1.07 5.84
C LEU A 200 7.82 2.30 5.64
N LEU A 201 9.10 2.24 6.03
CA LEU A 201 9.99 3.39 6.01
C LEU A 201 11.25 3.08 5.21
N SER A 202 11.78 4.09 4.53
CA SER A 202 13.07 4.02 3.86
C SER A 202 14.21 4.22 4.85
N ASP A 203 15.33 3.53 4.60
CA ASP A 203 16.62 3.78 5.25
C ASP A 203 17.56 4.64 4.37
N ARG A 204 17.04 5.19 3.26
CA ARG A 204 17.78 6.04 2.33
C ARG A 204 17.58 7.53 2.62
N PRO A 205 18.52 8.37 2.17
CA PRO A 205 18.37 9.84 2.25
C PRO A 205 17.10 10.33 1.54
N LEU A 206 16.53 11.42 2.07
CA LEU A 206 15.27 11.99 1.54
C LEU A 206 15.33 12.28 0.03
N GLY A 207 16.45 12.76 -0.49
CA GLY A 207 16.60 13.04 -1.94
C GLY A 207 16.37 11.80 -2.79
N GLU A 208 16.96 10.66 -2.41
CA GLU A 208 16.79 9.39 -3.13
C GLU A 208 15.34 8.89 -3.06
N VAL A 209 14.68 9.05 -1.89
CA VAL A 209 13.27 8.69 -1.71
C VAL A 209 12.36 9.55 -2.59
N LEU A 210 12.64 10.85 -2.69
CA LEU A 210 11.89 11.76 -3.55
C LEU A 210 12.03 11.40 -5.04
N ASP A 211 13.22 11.07 -5.49
CA ASP A 211 13.46 10.69 -6.88
C ASP A 211 12.79 9.34 -7.20
N ALA A 212 12.91 8.35 -6.33
CA ALA A 212 12.20 7.08 -6.47
C ALA A 212 10.67 7.29 -6.47
N SER A 213 10.14 8.15 -5.60
CA SER A 213 8.70 8.49 -5.55
C SER A 213 8.20 9.12 -6.84
N ARG A 214 9.00 9.98 -7.49
CA ARG A 214 8.67 10.51 -8.82
C ARG A 214 8.68 9.42 -9.87
N GLY A 215 9.67 8.53 -9.81
CA GLY A 215 9.79 7.38 -10.71
C GLY A 215 8.58 6.46 -10.68
N ILE A 216 8.11 6.07 -9.48
CA ILE A 216 6.94 5.19 -9.34
C ILE A 216 5.65 5.83 -9.87
N ASN A 217 5.46 7.15 -9.64
CA ASN A 217 4.28 7.85 -10.16
C ASN A 217 4.30 7.89 -11.70
N GLY A 218 5.47 8.19 -12.31
CA GLY A 218 5.63 8.16 -13.77
C GLY A 218 5.41 6.77 -14.36
N ALA A 219 5.91 5.72 -13.71
CA ALA A 219 5.71 4.35 -14.14
C ALA A 219 4.23 3.93 -14.06
N ALA A 220 3.52 4.28 -12.99
CA ALA A 220 2.09 4.01 -12.88
C ALA A 220 1.28 4.71 -13.99
N GLN A 221 1.60 5.98 -14.30
CA GLN A 221 0.99 6.69 -15.43
C GLN A 221 1.26 6.01 -16.77
N ALA A 222 2.47 5.47 -16.97
CA ALA A 222 2.81 4.71 -18.19
C ALA A 222 2.02 3.41 -18.32
N LEU A 223 1.51 2.81 -17.23
CA LEU A 223 0.56 1.70 -17.25
C LEU A 223 -0.88 2.13 -17.59
N GLY A 224 -1.13 3.41 -17.78
CA GLY A 224 -2.46 3.96 -18.03
C GLY A 224 -3.19 4.44 -16.77
N VAL A 225 -2.57 4.38 -15.60
CA VAL A 225 -3.20 4.83 -14.34
C VAL A 225 -3.50 6.33 -14.42
N THR A 226 -4.77 6.68 -14.30
CA THR A 226 -5.26 8.07 -14.35
C THR A 226 -5.69 8.62 -12.99
N PHE A 227 -5.82 7.75 -11.97
CA PHE A 227 -6.17 8.19 -10.63
C PHE A 227 -5.08 9.12 -10.05
N PRO A 228 -5.43 10.29 -9.48
CA PRO A 228 -4.46 11.34 -9.14
C PRO A 228 -3.40 10.93 -8.12
N ALA A 229 -3.73 10.06 -7.16
CA ALA A 229 -2.83 9.60 -6.11
C ALA A 229 -2.99 8.08 -5.91
N PRO A 230 -2.54 7.25 -6.89
CA PRO A 230 -2.87 5.83 -6.92
C PRO A 230 -2.31 5.07 -5.70
N PHE A 231 -1.11 5.37 -5.26
CA PHE A 231 -0.50 4.67 -4.13
C PHE A 231 -1.11 5.09 -2.78
N GLN A 232 -1.57 6.33 -2.66
CA GLN A 232 -2.32 6.77 -1.50
C GLN A 232 -3.69 6.05 -1.45
N MET A 233 -4.39 5.97 -2.57
CA MET A 233 -5.66 5.22 -2.64
C MET A 233 -5.44 3.74 -2.37
N LEU A 234 -4.37 3.14 -2.91
CA LEU A 234 -4.02 1.75 -2.63
C LEU A 234 -3.87 1.49 -1.12
N ALA A 235 -3.23 2.42 -0.40
CA ALA A 235 -3.08 2.32 1.05
C ALA A 235 -4.42 2.37 1.81
N PHE A 236 -5.45 2.99 1.25
CA PHE A 236 -6.79 3.09 1.86
C PHE A 236 -7.78 2.01 1.39
N LEU A 237 -7.45 1.21 0.38
CA LEU A 237 -8.32 0.13 -0.09
C LEU A 237 -8.57 -0.94 0.98
N ALA A 238 -7.58 -1.19 1.84
CA ALA A 238 -7.67 -2.17 2.90
C ALA A 238 -8.06 -1.59 4.27
N LEU A 239 -8.39 -0.30 4.32
CA LEU A 239 -8.77 0.38 5.57
C LEU A 239 -10.21 0.04 5.95
N SER A 240 -10.36 -0.90 6.87
CA SER A 240 -11.61 -1.56 7.24
C SER A 240 -12.58 -0.72 8.09
N VAL A 241 -12.25 0.56 8.34
CA VAL A 241 -13.06 1.48 9.16
C VAL A 241 -13.64 2.66 8.37
N ILE A 242 -13.33 2.74 7.07
CA ILE A 242 -13.86 3.77 6.18
C ILE A 242 -14.77 3.14 5.12
N PRO A 243 -16.07 3.55 5.01
CA PRO A 243 -17.02 2.94 4.09
C PRO A 243 -16.69 3.19 2.60
N SER A 244 -17.40 2.48 1.70
CA SER A 244 -18.41 1.45 1.97
C SER A 244 -17.86 0.03 1.79
N LEU A 245 -17.29 -0.32 0.64
CA LEU A 245 -16.73 -1.65 0.33
C LEU A 245 -15.21 -1.59 0.33
N LYS A 246 -14.58 -2.42 1.12
CA LYS A 246 -13.12 -2.54 1.26
C LYS A 246 -12.67 -3.98 1.05
N ILE A 247 -11.35 -4.21 1.11
CA ILE A 247 -10.76 -5.53 0.97
C ILE A 247 -9.72 -5.78 2.06
N THR A 248 -9.70 -7.01 2.58
CA THR A 248 -8.72 -7.47 3.57
C THR A 248 -8.09 -8.77 3.07
N ASP A 249 -7.09 -9.29 3.77
CA ASP A 249 -6.53 -10.63 3.53
C ASP A 249 -7.56 -11.77 3.68
N ARG A 250 -8.77 -11.46 4.17
CA ARG A 250 -9.89 -12.39 4.33
C ARG A 250 -10.95 -12.24 3.25
N GLY A 251 -10.82 -11.29 2.33
CA GLY A 251 -11.78 -10.98 1.28
C GLY A 251 -12.45 -9.61 1.44
N LEU A 252 -13.53 -9.42 0.70
CA LEU A 252 -14.28 -8.16 0.71
C LEU A 252 -14.97 -7.92 2.05
N LEU A 253 -14.98 -6.65 2.47
CA LEU A 253 -15.62 -6.17 3.69
C LEU A 253 -16.62 -5.08 3.36
N ASP A 254 -17.88 -5.31 3.71
CA ASP A 254 -18.90 -4.27 3.80
C ASP A 254 -18.70 -3.55 5.13
N VAL A 255 -18.12 -2.35 5.08
CA VAL A 255 -17.76 -1.58 6.28
C VAL A 255 -19.00 -1.05 6.98
N ASP A 256 -20.05 -0.69 6.23
CA ASP A 256 -21.29 -0.16 6.80
C ASP A 256 -22.00 -1.21 7.65
N ARG A 257 -21.82 -2.49 7.33
CA ARG A 257 -22.36 -3.64 8.07
C ARG A 257 -21.36 -4.31 8.99
N CYS A 258 -20.08 -3.96 8.88
CA CYS A 258 -18.95 -4.63 9.57
C CYS A 258 -18.91 -6.15 9.30
N GLU A 259 -19.20 -6.59 8.08
CA GLU A 259 -19.30 -7.99 7.69
C GLU A 259 -18.43 -8.31 6.47
N LEU A 260 -17.75 -9.46 6.50
CA LEU A 260 -17.15 -10.02 5.30
C LEU A 260 -18.27 -10.45 4.34
N VAL A 261 -18.16 -10.06 3.08
CA VAL A 261 -19.15 -10.36 2.05
C VAL A 261 -18.52 -11.16 0.91
N PRO A 262 -19.26 -12.09 0.29
CA PRO A 262 -18.77 -12.81 -0.88
C PRO A 262 -18.63 -11.86 -2.07
N LEU A 263 -17.74 -12.21 -3.01
CA LEU A 263 -17.59 -11.48 -4.27
C LEU A 263 -18.88 -11.52 -5.11
N THR A 264 -19.50 -12.69 -5.20
CA THR A 264 -20.78 -12.87 -5.92
C THR A 264 -21.97 -12.35 -5.11
N LEU A 265 -22.98 -11.87 -5.83
CA LEU A 265 -24.30 -11.52 -5.27
C LEU A 265 -25.29 -12.69 -5.33
N ASP A 266 -24.99 -13.73 -6.10
CA ASP A 266 -25.84 -14.90 -6.19
C ASP A 266 -25.74 -15.72 -4.90
N GLU A 267 -26.88 -16.13 -4.33
CA GLU A 267 -27.01 -16.78 -3.00
C GLU A 267 -26.35 -18.18 -2.89
N PHE A 268 -25.66 -18.65 -3.92
CA PHE A 268 -25.07 -19.99 -3.97
C PHE A 268 -23.54 -19.99 -4.08
N VAL A 269 -22.85 -19.60 -3.02
CA VAL A 269 -21.46 -20.02 -2.83
C VAL A 269 -21.27 -20.51 -1.40
N GLU A 270 -21.11 -21.82 -1.24
CA GLU A 270 -20.55 -22.41 -0.04
C GLU A 270 -19.23 -21.71 0.29
N LEU A 271 -19.16 -21.11 1.47
CA LEU A 271 -17.90 -20.64 2.04
C LEU A 271 -16.91 -21.81 2.03
N GLN A 272 -15.91 -21.76 1.18
CA GLN A 272 -14.82 -22.74 1.25
C GLN A 272 -14.17 -22.59 2.63
N PRO A 273 -14.04 -23.68 3.41
CA PRO A 273 -13.33 -23.62 4.67
C PRO A 273 -11.88 -23.21 4.40
N SER A 274 -11.41 -22.19 5.11
CA SER A 274 -10.01 -21.79 5.14
C SER A 274 -9.11 -23.02 5.25
N ARG A 275 -8.15 -23.14 4.34
CA ARG A 275 -7.16 -24.22 4.36
C ARG A 275 -6.56 -24.30 5.76
N PRO A 276 -6.57 -25.48 6.41
CA PRO A 276 -6.01 -25.61 7.75
C PRO A 276 -4.52 -25.25 7.71
N ALA A 277 -4.11 -24.40 8.64
CA ALA A 277 -2.69 -24.05 8.82
C ALA A 277 -1.88 -25.34 9.01
N THR A 278 -0.85 -25.53 8.20
CA THR A 278 0.11 -26.61 8.36
C THR A 278 0.80 -26.43 9.72
N PRO A 279 0.82 -27.39 10.62
CA PRO A 279 1.45 -27.22 11.92
C PRO A 279 2.95 -27.00 11.73
N VAL A 280 3.45 -25.89 12.25
CA VAL A 280 4.89 -25.62 12.33
C VAL A 280 5.49 -26.66 13.28
N SER A 281 6.32 -27.58 12.75
CA SER A 281 7.07 -28.50 13.56
C SER A 281 8.05 -27.71 14.43
N ALA A 282 7.82 -27.71 15.73
CA ALA A 282 8.77 -27.21 16.70
C ALA A 282 9.99 -28.15 16.72
N THR A 283 11.06 -27.74 16.05
CA THR A 283 12.38 -28.33 16.27
C THR A 283 13.15 -27.38 17.16
N HIS A 284 13.18 -27.70 18.45
CA HIS A 284 14.15 -27.18 19.39
C HIS A 284 15.50 -27.81 19.13
N ALA A 285 16.52 -27.02 18.91
CA ALA A 285 17.92 -27.26 19.31
C ALA A 285 18.66 -25.93 19.30
#